data_62974b15bd31b8d7ec0f6c197c719c52
#
_entry.id   62974b15bd31b8d7ec0f6c197c719c52
#
_cell.length_a   1.000
_cell.length_b   1.000
_cell.length_c   1.000
_cell.angle_alpha   90.00
_cell.angle_beta   90.00
_cell.angle_gamma   90.00
#
_symmetry.space_group_name_H-M   'P 1'
#
loop_
_entity.id
_entity.type
_entity.pdbx_description
1 polymer ?
#
loop_
_entity_poly.entity_id
_entity_poly.type
_entity_poly.pdbx_seq_one_letter_code
_entity_poly.pdbx_strand_id
1 'polypeptide(L)'
;MTNQLETCSFGSTPELYVEYVKRSAPYTMKDDHYHDYYEIYYMLSGQRIYFIRDRSYSVEQGDLVFIHKHELHKTMHTGDSSHERIIIHFDDAMIGRLAGKHAGLLLTPFRQPSHIIRLPRQEQLAADQIMRRLLTEIRQQPDGYELFPPYALTELLLLAARYTQQHEPAPLHHATPMHAKISEVIRYINAHFAEPLRLGGLAEHFFISPYYLSRMFKEMTGFTFSDYIILTRIKEAQRLLRESDTSITDIAAAVGFDNFSHFGKTFKKITRVSPRGYRKQYL
;
A
#
# COMPACT_ATOMS: atom_id res chain seq x y z
N MET A 1 -26.13 -14.53 -10.19
CA MET A 1 -25.01 -15.09 -9.41
C MET A 1 -24.90 -14.27 -8.14
N THR A 2 -25.11 -14.86 -7.00
CA THR A 2 -25.02 -14.19 -5.71
C THR A 2 -23.56 -13.76 -5.48
N ASN A 3 -23.37 -12.49 -5.16
CA ASN A 3 -22.10 -11.88 -4.87
C ASN A 3 -21.59 -12.45 -3.53
N GLN A 4 -20.92 -13.61 -3.56
CA GLN A 4 -20.44 -14.28 -2.36
C GLN A 4 -19.14 -13.60 -1.91
N LEU A 5 -19.22 -12.88 -0.80
CA LEU A 5 -18.09 -12.39 -0.03
C LEU A 5 -17.89 -13.31 1.17
N GLU A 6 -16.76 -14.02 1.21
CA GLU A 6 -16.33 -14.78 2.37
C GLU A 6 -15.18 -14.05 3.04
N THR A 7 -15.27 -13.81 4.34
CA THR A 7 -14.24 -13.11 5.12
C THR A 7 -14.03 -13.78 6.46
N CYS A 8 -12.80 -13.75 6.95
CA CYS A 8 -12.50 -13.93 8.36
C CYS A 8 -11.33 -13.04 8.74
N SER A 9 -11.21 -12.67 10.00
CA SER A 9 -10.18 -11.78 10.49
C SER A 9 -9.71 -12.12 11.90
N PHE A 10 -8.52 -11.63 12.25
CA PHE A 10 -7.90 -11.73 13.56
C PHE A 10 -7.26 -10.40 13.95
N GLY A 11 -7.35 -10.03 15.23
CA GLY A 11 -6.65 -8.89 15.80
C GLY A 11 -7.20 -7.53 15.40
N SER A 12 -6.37 -6.50 15.51
CA SER A 12 -6.73 -5.12 15.20
C SER A 12 -5.53 -4.34 14.67
N THR A 13 -5.79 -3.36 13.80
CA THR A 13 -4.78 -2.38 13.36
C THR A 13 -4.54 -1.33 14.45
N PRO A 14 -3.30 -0.83 14.59
CA PRO A 14 -2.12 -1.14 13.78
C PRO A 14 -1.27 -2.32 14.30
N GLU A 15 -1.57 -2.87 15.47
CA GLU A 15 -0.71 -3.80 16.19
C GLU A 15 -0.43 -5.09 15.41
N LEU A 16 -1.45 -5.92 15.22
CA LEU A 16 -1.44 -7.09 14.32
C LEU A 16 -2.86 -7.36 13.87
N TYR A 17 -3.09 -7.27 12.58
CA TYR A 17 -4.37 -7.58 11.96
C TYR A 17 -4.16 -8.50 10.78
N VAL A 18 -4.96 -9.56 10.72
CA VAL A 18 -4.99 -10.49 9.59
C VAL A 18 -6.40 -10.50 9.02
N GLU A 19 -6.52 -10.38 7.71
CA GLU A 19 -7.79 -10.48 7.00
C GLU A 19 -7.67 -11.44 5.82
N TYR A 20 -8.56 -12.41 5.78
CA TYR A 20 -8.81 -13.23 4.60
C TYR A 20 -10.06 -12.72 3.88
N VAL A 21 -9.99 -12.64 2.57
CA VAL A 21 -11.12 -12.29 1.71
C VAL A 21 -11.13 -13.17 0.47
N LYS A 22 -12.31 -13.76 0.19
CA LYS A 22 -12.65 -14.38 -1.10
C LYS A 22 -13.80 -13.60 -1.73
N ARG A 23 -13.62 -13.16 -2.95
CA ARG A 23 -14.62 -12.44 -3.74
C ARG A 23 -14.85 -13.12 -5.08
N SER A 24 -16.10 -13.23 -5.47
CA SER A 24 -16.52 -13.75 -6.79
C SER A 24 -17.03 -12.67 -7.75
N ALA A 25 -16.89 -11.38 -7.36
CA ALA A 25 -17.32 -10.26 -8.20
C ALA A 25 -16.22 -9.21 -8.36
N PRO A 26 -16.26 -8.41 -9.43
CA PRO A 26 -15.32 -7.31 -9.65
C PRO A 26 -15.29 -6.37 -8.44
N TYR A 27 -14.10 -6.07 -7.98
CA TYR A 27 -13.89 -5.14 -6.88
C TYR A 27 -12.68 -4.26 -7.15
N THR A 28 -12.88 -2.97 -7.05
CA THR A 28 -11.82 -1.97 -6.97
C THR A 28 -11.95 -1.28 -5.62
N MET A 29 -10.83 -1.12 -4.94
CA MET A 29 -10.78 -0.41 -3.65
C MET A 29 -11.36 1.00 -3.83
N LYS A 30 -12.38 1.33 -3.03
CA LYS A 30 -13.09 2.62 -3.15
C LYS A 30 -12.36 3.76 -2.49
N ASP A 31 -11.73 3.48 -1.35
CA ASP A 31 -11.07 4.48 -0.56
C ASP A 31 -9.63 4.70 -1.04
N ASP A 32 -9.22 5.95 -1.07
CA ASP A 32 -7.85 6.37 -1.29
C ASP A 32 -7.05 5.97 -0.05
N HIS A 33 -5.95 5.23 -0.22
CA HIS A 33 -5.42 4.45 0.87
C HIS A 33 -3.91 4.63 1.06
N TYR A 34 -3.53 5.02 2.25
CA TYR A 34 -2.21 4.84 2.86
C TYR A 34 -2.42 4.81 4.38
N HIS A 35 -1.52 4.16 5.08
CA HIS A 35 -1.62 3.95 6.53
C HIS A 35 -0.23 3.98 7.17
N ASP A 36 -0.15 4.04 8.48
CA ASP A 36 1.07 4.16 9.27
C ASP A 36 1.61 2.82 9.79
N TYR A 37 1.13 1.71 9.25
CA TYR A 37 1.59 0.36 9.54
C TYR A 37 2.09 -0.33 8.27
N TYR A 38 2.80 -1.44 8.41
CA TYR A 38 3.23 -2.30 7.31
C TYR A 38 2.08 -3.17 6.85
N GLU A 39 2.04 -3.46 5.54
CA GLU A 39 1.08 -4.39 4.95
C GLU A 39 1.82 -5.46 4.14
N ILE A 40 1.45 -6.71 4.38
CA ILE A 40 1.77 -7.83 3.50
C ILE A 40 0.47 -8.28 2.85
N TYR A 41 0.46 -8.37 1.53
CA TYR A 41 -0.65 -8.92 0.77
C TYR A 41 -0.19 -10.21 0.10
N TYR A 42 -0.89 -11.31 0.33
CA TYR A 42 -0.64 -12.59 -0.30
C TYR A 42 -1.82 -13.00 -1.17
N MET A 43 -1.55 -13.28 -2.45
CA MET A 43 -2.56 -13.72 -3.42
C MET A 43 -2.71 -15.24 -3.36
N LEU A 44 -3.80 -15.74 -2.78
CA LEU A 44 -4.11 -17.16 -2.75
C LEU A 44 -4.64 -17.69 -4.07
N SER A 45 -5.44 -16.91 -4.78
CA SER A 45 -5.94 -17.22 -6.13
C SER A 45 -6.41 -15.99 -6.88
N GLY A 46 -6.43 -16.07 -8.22
CA GLY A 46 -6.86 -14.99 -9.10
C GLY A 46 -5.74 -14.03 -9.47
N GLN A 47 -6.12 -12.85 -9.98
CA GLN A 47 -5.21 -11.80 -10.41
C GLN A 47 -5.73 -10.42 -10.00
N ARG A 48 -4.82 -9.49 -9.70
CA ARG A 48 -5.14 -8.10 -9.38
C ARG A 48 -4.11 -7.15 -10.01
N ILE A 49 -4.52 -5.91 -10.25
CA ILE A 49 -3.58 -4.82 -10.47
C ILE A 49 -3.40 -4.10 -9.14
N TYR A 50 -2.16 -3.90 -8.74
CA TYR A 50 -1.81 -3.14 -7.55
C TYR A 50 -0.99 -1.92 -7.95
N PHE A 51 -1.55 -0.73 -7.75
CA PHE A 51 -0.80 0.51 -7.84
C PHE A 51 -0.11 0.78 -6.49
N ILE A 52 1.22 0.99 -6.50
CA ILE A 52 2.00 1.31 -5.30
C ILE A 52 3.01 2.39 -5.66
N ARG A 53 2.98 3.51 -4.95
CA ARG A 53 3.84 4.69 -5.11
C ARG A 53 3.79 5.34 -6.49
N ASP A 54 4.49 4.80 -7.46
CA ASP A 54 4.67 5.41 -8.78
C ASP A 54 4.46 4.42 -9.94
N ARG A 55 4.01 3.20 -9.65
CA ARG A 55 3.79 2.18 -10.68
C ARG A 55 2.72 1.17 -10.34
N SER A 56 2.25 0.51 -11.39
CA SER A 56 1.26 -0.57 -11.29
C SER A 56 1.93 -1.91 -11.51
N TYR A 57 1.52 -2.88 -10.71
CA TYR A 57 1.98 -4.24 -10.71
C TYR A 57 0.83 -5.19 -11.04
N SER A 58 1.08 -6.19 -11.88
CA SER A 58 0.22 -7.38 -11.96
C SER A 58 0.56 -8.31 -10.82
N VAL A 59 -0.41 -8.60 -9.97
CA VAL A 59 -0.30 -9.51 -8.83
C VAL A 59 -1.04 -10.79 -9.17
N GLU A 60 -0.34 -11.91 -9.06
CA GLU A 60 -0.83 -13.24 -9.43
C GLU A 60 -0.76 -14.20 -8.24
N GLN A 61 -1.36 -15.36 -8.40
CA GLN A 61 -1.34 -16.39 -7.35
C GLN A 61 0.08 -16.71 -6.88
N GLY A 62 0.30 -16.66 -5.57
CA GLY A 62 1.58 -16.91 -4.91
C GLY A 62 2.48 -15.68 -4.77
N ASP A 63 2.08 -14.54 -5.34
CA ASP A 63 2.82 -13.29 -5.17
C ASP A 63 2.65 -12.77 -3.74
N LEU A 64 3.78 -12.30 -3.17
CA LEU A 64 3.84 -11.53 -1.94
C LEU A 64 4.05 -10.06 -2.26
N VAL A 65 3.16 -9.20 -1.79
CA VAL A 65 3.29 -7.75 -1.94
C VAL A 65 3.62 -7.14 -0.59
N PHE A 66 4.67 -6.31 -0.54
CA PHE A 66 5.14 -5.63 0.66
C PHE A 66 4.95 -4.13 0.52
N ILE A 67 4.09 -3.55 1.36
CA ILE A 67 3.78 -2.11 1.37
C ILE A 67 4.31 -1.50 2.65
N HIS A 68 5.24 -0.56 2.48
CA HIS A 68 5.81 0.17 3.61
C HIS A 68 4.80 1.21 4.13
N LYS A 69 4.98 1.62 5.38
CA LYS A 69 4.17 2.68 6.00
C LYS A 69 4.11 3.94 5.13
N HIS A 70 2.94 4.57 5.08
CA HIS A 70 2.68 5.80 4.35
C HIS A 70 2.86 5.71 2.83
N GLU A 71 2.92 4.54 2.24
CA GLU A 71 2.92 4.40 0.78
C GLU A 71 1.50 4.45 0.22
N LEU A 72 1.29 5.37 -0.72
CA LEU A 72 0.01 5.44 -1.43
C LEU A 72 -0.13 4.22 -2.32
N HIS A 73 -1.21 3.48 -2.12
CA HIS A 73 -1.47 2.26 -2.86
C HIS A 73 -2.96 2.02 -3.10
N LYS A 74 -3.28 1.23 -4.12
CA LYS A 74 -4.65 0.90 -4.49
C LYS A 74 -4.72 -0.40 -5.28
N THR A 75 -5.66 -1.30 -4.93
CA THR A 75 -5.94 -2.49 -5.72
C THR A 75 -7.09 -2.25 -6.68
N MET A 76 -6.93 -2.76 -7.90
CA MET A 76 -7.92 -2.68 -8.96
C MET A 76 -8.21 -4.07 -9.51
N HIS A 77 -9.42 -4.27 -10.06
CA HIS A 77 -9.75 -5.53 -10.70
C HIS A 77 -9.07 -5.64 -12.07
N THR A 78 -8.76 -6.88 -12.47
CA THR A 78 -8.47 -7.27 -13.84
C THR A 78 -9.75 -7.80 -14.51
N GLY A 79 -9.69 -8.24 -15.76
CA GLY A 79 -10.84 -8.82 -16.46
C GLY A 79 -11.50 -10.00 -15.75
N ASP A 80 -10.73 -10.84 -15.03
CA ASP A 80 -11.27 -11.85 -14.13
C ASP A 80 -11.64 -11.23 -12.79
N SER A 81 -12.86 -11.53 -12.33
CA SER A 81 -13.45 -10.87 -11.15
C SER A 81 -13.19 -11.61 -9.83
N SER A 82 -12.90 -12.91 -9.87
CA SER A 82 -12.72 -13.70 -8.66
C SER A 82 -11.30 -13.62 -8.14
N HIS A 83 -11.14 -13.46 -6.83
CA HIS A 83 -9.84 -13.51 -6.18
C HIS A 83 -9.94 -13.89 -4.71
N GLU A 84 -8.87 -14.46 -4.22
CA GLU A 84 -8.69 -14.88 -2.84
C GLU A 84 -7.37 -14.36 -2.31
N ARG A 85 -7.41 -13.67 -1.15
CA ARG A 85 -6.22 -13.03 -0.59
C ARG A 85 -6.18 -13.11 0.93
N ILE A 86 -4.97 -13.00 1.48
CA ILE A 86 -4.72 -12.67 2.88
C ILE A 86 -3.97 -11.34 2.95
N ILE A 87 -4.40 -10.45 3.85
CA ILE A 87 -3.65 -9.25 4.23
C ILE A 87 -3.18 -9.42 5.66
N ILE A 88 -1.94 -9.00 5.95
CA ILE A 88 -1.39 -8.90 7.29
C ILE A 88 -0.91 -7.47 7.50
N HIS A 89 -1.47 -6.78 8.50
CA HIS A 89 -1.01 -5.47 8.96
C HIS A 89 -0.28 -5.61 10.29
N PHE A 90 0.79 -4.85 10.48
CA PHE A 90 1.53 -4.79 11.74
C PHE A 90 2.34 -3.49 11.86
N ASP A 91 2.65 -3.10 13.09
CA ASP A 91 3.43 -1.90 13.40
C ASP A 91 4.88 -2.20 13.83
N ASP A 92 5.65 -1.13 14.11
CA ASP A 92 7.03 -1.26 14.61
C ASP A 92 7.09 -1.90 15.99
N ALA A 93 6.10 -1.67 16.84
CA ALA A 93 6.06 -2.24 18.18
C ALA A 93 5.93 -3.77 18.12
N MET A 94 5.06 -4.27 17.22
CA MET A 94 4.90 -5.70 16.98
C MET A 94 6.21 -6.32 16.50
N ILE A 95 6.85 -5.76 15.46
CA ILE A 95 8.08 -6.31 14.93
C ILE A 95 9.24 -6.22 15.93
N GLY A 96 9.27 -5.17 16.75
CA GLY A 96 10.22 -5.03 17.84
C GLY A 96 10.07 -6.13 18.90
N ARG A 97 8.84 -6.47 19.30
CA ARG A 97 8.54 -7.59 20.22
C ARG A 97 8.92 -8.95 19.64
N LEU A 98 8.62 -9.19 18.36
CA LEU A 98 8.88 -10.47 17.70
C LEU A 98 10.36 -10.72 17.42
N ALA A 99 11.08 -9.71 16.99
CA ALA A 99 12.40 -9.87 16.39
C ALA A 99 13.54 -9.20 17.15
N GLY A 100 13.25 -8.25 18.05
CA GLY A 100 14.26 -7.51 18.80
C GLY A 100 15.34 -6.93 17.88
N LYS A 101 16.61 -7.29 18.14
CA LYS A 101 17.75 -6.84 17.30
C LYS A 101 17.69 -7.27 15.83
N HIS A 102 16.87 -8.23 15.49
CA HIS A 102 16.69 -8.74 14.12
C HIS A 102 15.54 -8.07 13.36
N ALA A 103 14.85 -7.08 13.95
CA ALA A 103 13.75 -6.34 13.28
C ALA A 103 14.17 -5.78 11.91
N GLY A 104 15.39 -5.23 11.80
CA GLY A 104 15.93 -4.72 10.54
C GLY A 104 16.05 -5.78 9.44
N LEU A 105 16.37 -7.03 9.81
CA LEU A 105 16.41 -8.17 8.89
C LEU A 105 15.00 -8.48 8.36
N LEU A 106 14.03 -8.61 9.25
CA LEU A 106 12.65 -8.97 8.88
C LEU A 106 11.96 -7.88 8.04
N LEU A 107 12.39 -6.63 8.14
CA LEU A 107 11.89 -5.51 7.33
C LEU A 107 12.62 -5.33 6.00
N THR A 108 13.61 -6.17 5.66
CA THR A 108 14.32 -6.11 4.37
C THR A 108 13.39 -6.19 3.16
N PRO A 109 12.34 -7.04 3.13
CA PRO A 109 11.42 -7.12 2.00
C PRO A 109 10.71 -5.79 1.67
N PHE A 110 10.42 -4.96 2.67
CA PHE A 110 9.76 -3.66 2.48
C PHE A 110 10.68 -2.57 1.90
N ARG A 111 11.99 -2.81 1.86
CA ARG A 111 13.00 -1.87 1.35
C ARG A 111 13.47 -2.22 -0.04
N GLN A 112 12.90 -3.26 -0.66
CA GLN A 112 13.25 -3.65 -2.02
C GLN A 112 12.78 -2.62 -3.05
N PRO A 113 13.47 -2.46 -4.19
CA PRO A 113 13.00 -1.63 -5.29
C PRO A 113 11.65 -2.08 -5.85
N SER A 114 11.37 -3.38 -5.84
CA SER A 114 10.08 -3.98 -6.20
C SER A 114 9.25 -4.25 -4.96
N HIS A 115 7.99 -3.85 -4.98
CA HIS A 115 7.04 -4.18 -3.93
C HIS A 115 6.51 -5.62 -4.01
N ILE A 116 6.80 -6.33 -5.12
CA ILE A 116 6.39 -7.72 -5.31
C ILE A 116 7.60 -8.64 -5.23
N ILE A 117 7.43 -9.71 -4.44
CA ILE A 117 8.35 -10.84 -4.40
C ILE A 117 7.62 -12.04 -5.00
N ARG A 118 8.16 -12.54 -6.12
CA ARG A 118 7.76 -13.80 -6.76
C ARG A 118 8.73 -14.86 -6.36
N LEU A 119 8.30 -15.71 -5.44
CA LEU A 119 9.11 -16.81 -4.94
C LEU A 119 9.18 -17.95 -5.98
N PRO A 120 10.32 -18.63 -6.13
CA PRO A 120 10.38 -19.89 -6.84
C PRO A 120 9.43 -20.92 -6.21
N ARG A 121 9.11 -21.99 -6.97
CA ARG A 121 8.06 -22.95 -6.60
C ARG A 121 8.21 -23.54 -5.20
N GLN A 122 9.43 -23.84 -4.77
CA GLN A 122 9.67 -24.46 -3.46
C GLN A 122 9.35 -23.49 -2.32
N GLU A 123 9.86 -22.26 -2.40
CA GLU A 123 9.64 -21.19 -1.42
C GLU A 123 8.18 -20.70 -1.47
N GLN A 124 7.57 -20.67 -2.65
CA GLN A 124 6.15 -20.37 -2.82
C GLN A 124 5.26 -21.39 -2.11
N LEU A 125 5.58 -22.67 -2.19
CA LEU A 125 4.85 -23.71 -1.46
C LEU A 125 4.99 -23.53 0.06
N ALA A 126 6.17 -23.16 0.55
CA ALA A 126 6.38 -22.87 1.97
C ALA A 126 5.54 -21.67 2.42
N ALA A 127 5.53 -20.57 1.64
CA ALA A 127 4.69 -19.39 1.91
C ALA A 127 3.19 -19.77 1.91
N ASP A 128 2.74 -20.56 0.93
CA ASP A 128 1.35 -21.02 0.84
C ASP A 128 0.94 -21.90 2.04
N GLN A 129 1.83 -22.75 2.52
CA GLN A 129 1.60 -23.59 3.72
C GLN A 129 1.46 -22.71 4.99
N ILE A 130 2.33 -21.71 5.17
CA ILE A 130 2.25 -20.76 6.28
C ILE A 130 0.89 -20.04 6.25
N MET A 131 0.49 -19.51 5.08
CA MET A 131 -0.75 -18.75 4.93
C MET A 131 -2.00 -19.60 5.12
N ARG A 132 -2.03 -20.83 4.58
CA ARG A 132 -3.17 -21.73 4.77
C ARG A 132 -3.31 -22.20 6.21
N ARG A 133 -2.19 -22.46 6.88
CA ARG A 133 -2.22 -22.81 8.30
C ARG A 133 -2.69 -21.61 9.14
N LEU A 134 -2.21 -20.38 8.86
CA LEU A 134 -2.70 -19.17 9.52
C LEU A 134 -4.22 -19.02 9.35
N LEU A 135 -4.73 -19.23 8.14
CA LEU A 135 -6.15 -19.18 7.87
C LEU A 135 -6.94 -20.26 8.63
N THR A 136 -6.40 -21.46 8.74
CA THR A 136 -7.02 -22.58 9.49
C THR A 136 -7.12 -22.24 10.98
N GLU A 137 -6.04 -21.75 11.58
CA GLU A 137 -6.01 -21.32 12.99
C GLU A 137 -7.04 -20.22 13.30
N ILE A 138 -7.12 -19.19 12.43
CA ILE A 138 -8.08 -18.09 12.60
C ILE A 138 -9.53 -18.58 12.45
N ARG A 139 -9.80 -19.55 11.57
CA ARG A 139 -11.15 -20.08 11.35
C ARG A 139 -11.61 -21.05 12.43
N GLN A 140 -10.74 -21.92 12.89
CA GLN A 140 -11.08 -22.97 13.83
C GLN A 140 -10.94 -22.55 15.29
N GLN A 141 -10.10 -21.57 15.57
CA GLN A 141 -9.85 -21.01 16.90
C GLN A 141 -9.61 -22.10 17.99
N PRO A 142 -8.68 -23.05 17.78
CA PRO A 142 -8.32 -24.00 18.85
C PRO A 142 -7.67 -23.25 20.02
N ASP A 143 -7.63 -23.86 21.21
CA ASP A 143 -7.02 -23.27 22.38
C ASP A 143 -5.60 -22.75 22.08
N GLY A 144 -5.35 -21.46 22.34
CA GLY A 144 -4.06 -20.81 22.08
C GLY A 144 -3.82 -20.38 20.62
N TYR A 145 -4.86 -20.38 19.78
CA TYR A 145 -4.75 -19.96 18.37
C TYR A 145 -4.17 -18.53 18.21
N GLU A 146 -4.36 -17.66 19.19
CA GLU A 146 -3.86 -16.28 19.18
C GLU A 146 -2.33 -16.19 19.14
N LEU A 147 -1.64 -17.25 19.55
CA LEU A 147 -0.19 -17.32 19.49
C LEU A 147 0.34 -17.57 18.08
N PHE A 148 -0.50 -18.11 17.19
CA PHE A 148 -0.05 -18.52 15.86
C PHE A 148 0.16 -17.37 14.87
N PRO A 149 -0.73 -16.33 14.77
CA PRO A 149 -0.53 -15.23 13.83
C PRO A 149 0.80 -14.48 13.97
N PRO A 150 1.29 -14.11 15.17
CA PRO A 150 2.64 -13.54 15.35
C PRO A 150 3.76 -14.47 14.89
N TYR A 151 3.62 -15.76 15.13
CA TYR A 151 4.59 -16.78 14.69
C TYR A 151 4.61 -16.90 13.16
N ALA A 152 3.44 -17.02 12.53
CA ALA A 152 3.30 -17.10 11.07
C ALA A 152 3.87 -15.85 10.37
N LEU A 153 3.61 -14.64 10.92
CA LEU A 153 4.20 -13.40 10.45
C LEU A 153 5.72 -13.45 10.47
N THR A 154 6.31 -13.91 11.59
CA THR A 154 7.77 -14.02 11.74
C THR A 154 8.36 -14.97 10.73
N GLU A 155 7.76 -16.15 10.56
CA GLU A 155 8.21 -17.18 9.62
C GLU A 155 8.16 -16.69 8.18
N LEU A 156 7.05 -16.04 7.78
CA LEU A 156 6.88 -15.47 6.45
C LEU A 156 7.89 -14.37 6.15
N LEU A 157 8.08 -13.43 7.10
CA LEU A 157 9.04 -12.36 6.96
C LEU A 157 10.48 -12.87 6.85
N LEU A 158 10.83 -13.90 7.64
CA LEU A 158 12.16 -14.51 7.59
C LEU A 158 12.40 -15.23 6.26
N LEU A 159 11.39 -15.95 5.73
CA LEU A 159 11.44 -16.56 4.41
C LEU A 159 11.71 -15.50 3.33
N ALA A 160 10.91 -14.44 3.30
CA ALA A 160 11.03 -13.36 2.32
C ALA A 160 12.36 -12.60 2.45
N ALA A 161 12.81 -12.31 3.69
CA ALA A 161 14.06 -11.62 3.95
C ALA A 161 15.28 -12.44 3.46
N ARG A 162 15.32 -13.74 3.74
CA ARG A 162 16.38 -14.63 3.25
C ARG A 162 16.40 -14.72 1.74
N TYR A 163 15.22 -14.83 1.13
CA TYR A 163 15.12 -14.82 -0.33
C TYR A 163 15.69 -13.53 -0.94
N THR A 164 15.31 -12.36 -0.42
CA THR A 164 15.78 -11.07 -0.93
C THR A 164 17.27 -10.82 -0.70
N GLN A 165 17.89 -11.47 0.28
CA GLN A 165 19.34 -11.40 0.49
C GLN A 165 20.13 -12.27 -0.51
N GLN A 166 19.52 -13.34 -1.01
CA GLN A 166 20.16 -14.31 -1.89
C GLN A 166 19.91 -14.03 -3.38
N HIS A 167 18.92 -13.21 -3.69
CA HIS A 167 18.49 -12.96 -5.07
C HIS A 167 18.40 -11.46 -5.33
N GLU A 168 18.90 -11.04 -6.48
CA GLU A 168 18.69 -9.67 -6.93
C GLU A 168 17.21 -9.41 -7.21
N PRO A 169 16.73 -8.20 -6.93
CA PRO A 169 15.35 -7.83 -7.26
C PRO A 169 15.07 -8.03 -8.74
N ALA A 170 13.93 -8.62 -9.07
CA ALA A 170 13.53 -8.76 -10.47
C ALA A 170 13.51 -7.38 -11.15
N PRO A 171 14.01 -7.28 -12.40
CA PRO A 171 13.99 -6.02 -13.15
C PRO A 171 12.58 -5.44 -13.21
N LEU A 172 12.48 -4.16 -12.91
CA LEU A 172 11.20 -3.45 -12.93
C LEU A 172 10.83 -3.09 -14.38
N HIS A 173 10.09 -3.96 -15.04
CA HIS A 173 9.56 -3.69 -16.36
C HIS A 173 8.20 -3.02 -16.31
N HIS A 174 8.02 -1.98 -17.11
CA HIS A 174 6.71 -1.43 -17.39
C HIS A 174 6.01 -2.29 -18.45
N ALA A 175 4.74 -2.61 -18.25
CA ALA A 175 3.98 -3.46 -19.18
C ALA A 175 3.88 -2.86 -20.60
N THR A 176 3.90 -1.52 -20.72
CA THR A 176 3.89 -0.81 -22.00
C THR A 176 4.69 0.50 -21.92
N PRO A 177 5.10 1.09 -23.06
CA PRO A 177 5.71 2.43 -23.06
C PRO A 177 4.83 3.49 -22.40
N MET A 178 3.50 3.35 -22.48
CA MET A 178 2.57 4.26 -21.82
C MET A 178 2.61 4.10 -20.29
N HIS A 179 2.74 2.89 -19.76
CA HIS A 179 2.93 2.67 -18.32
C HIS A 179 4.21 3.36 -17.83
N ALA A 180 5.30 3.25 -18.60
CA ALA A 180 6.54 3.98 -18.29
C ALA A 180 6.31 5.50 -18.24
N LYS A 181 5.58 6.02 -19.23
CA LYS A 181 5.28 7.45 -19.35
C LYS A 181 4.43 7.97 -18.18
N ILE A 182 3.39 7.24 -17.81
CA ILE A 182 2.55 7.62 -16.64
C ILE A 182 3.36 7.54 -15.34
N SER A 183 4.25 6.54 -15.17
CA SER A 183 5.15 6.50 -14.02
C SER A 183 6.12 7.70 -13.98
N GLU A 184 6.57 8.22 -15.13
CA GLU A 184 7.34 9.49 -15.19
C GLU A 184 6.49 10.68 -14.72
N VAL A 185 5.25 10.79 -15.19
CA VAL A 185 4.30 11.83 -14.74
C VAL A 185 4.09 11.75 -13.22
N ILE A 186 3.91 10.55 -12.67
CA ILE A 186 3.72 10.36 -11.23
C ILE A 186 4.96 10.77 -10.45
N ARG A 187 6.17 10.39 -10.90
CA ARG A 187 7.42 10.82 -10.26
C ARG A 187 7.58 12.34 -10.30
N TYR A 188 7.21 12.98 -11.41
CA TYR A 188 7.21 14.44 -11.51
C TYR A 188 6.25 15.06 -10.51
N ILE A 189 5.01 14.56 -10.40
CA ILE A 189 4.04 15.03 -9.40
C ILE A 189 4.61 14.86 -7.98
N ASN A 190 5.20 13.72 -7.68
CA ASN A 190 5.78 13.45 -6.35
C ASN A 190 6.98 14.36 -6.01
N ALA A 191 7.69 14.86 -7.02
CA ALA A 191 8.79 15.81 -6.82
C ALA A 191 8.31 17.28 -6.73
N HIS A 192 7.16 17.60 -7.35
CA HIS A 192 6.66 18.99 -7.51
C HIS A 192 5.27 19.21 -6.90
N PHE A 193 4.80 18.33 -6.00
CA PHE A 193 3.43 18.36 -5.45
C PHE A 193 3.07 19.69 -4.77
N ALA A 194 4.05 20.41 -4.23
CA ALA A 194 3.84 21.71 -3.58
C ALA A 194 3.53 22.84 -4.58
N GLU A 195 3.89 22.65 -5.85
CA GLU A 195 3.67 23.64 -6.90
C GLU A 195 2.23 23.61 -7.43
N PRO A 196 1.78 24.68 -8.13
CA PRO A 196 0.46 24.70 -8.77
C PRO A 196 0.41 23.79 -10.00
N LEU A 197 0.25 22.48 -9.79
CA LEU A 197 0.16 21.52 -10.88
C LEU A 197 -1.24 21.51 -11.52
N ARG A 198 -1.27 21.61 -12.85
CA ARG A 198 -2.50 21.52 -13.67
C ARG A 198 -2.36 20.43 -14.70
N LEU A 199 -3.42 19.66 -14.92
CA LEU A 199 -3.44 18.57 -15.89
C LEU A 199 -3.01 19.00 -17.29
N GLY A 200 -3.48 20.17 -17.76
CA GLY A 200 -3.10 20.72 -19.07
C GLY A 200 -1.61 21.00 -19.19
N GLY A 201 -1.00 21.64 -18.18
CA GLY A 201 0.43 21.95 -18.18
C GLY A 201 1.30 20.68 -18.13
N LEU A 202 0.88 19.66 -17.37
CA LEU A 202 1.58 18.37 -17.38
C LEU A 202 1.41 17.63 -18.70
N ALA A 203 0.23 17.68 -19.30
CA ALA A 203 -0.03 17.07 -20.60
C ALA A 203 0.88 17.67 -21.68
N GLU A 204 1.05 18.99 -21.67
CA GLU A 204 1.99 19.72 -22.54
C GLU A 204 3.43 19.32 -22.24
N HIS A 205 3.86 19.34 -20.98
CA HIS A 205 5.22 18.98 -20.55
C HIS A 205 5.62 17.55 -20.98
N PHE A 206 4.69 16.62 -20.92
CA PHE A 206 4.94 15.20 -21.28
C PHE A 206 4.54 14.84 -22.72
N PHE A 207 4.12 15.82 -23.54
CA PHE A 207 3.68 15.59 -24.92
C PHE A 207 2.55 14.56 -25.05
N ILE A 208 1.54 14.67 -24.18
CA ILE A 208 0.36 13.80 -24.15
C ILE A 208 -0.89 14.69 -24.22
N SER A 209 -1.97 14.27 -24.89
CA SER A 209 -3.21 15.03 -24.82
C SER A 209 -3.80 14.99 -23.40
N PRO A 210 -4.41 16.09 -22.90
CA PRO A 210 -4.99 16.13 -21.55
C PRO A 210 -6.03 15.05 -21.28
N TYR A 211 -6.88 14.76 -22.28
CA TYR A 211 -7.88 13.71 -22.19
C TYR A 211 -7.23 12.32 -22.01
N TYR A 212 -6.23 12.02 -22.82
CA TYR A 212 -5.54 10.74 -22.76
C TYR A 212 -4.74 10.58 -21.46
N LEU A 213 -4.04 11.64 -21.03
CA LEU A 213 -3.35 11.65 -19.75
C LEU A 213 -4.31 11.38 -18.59
N SER A 214 -5.44 12.09 -18.52
CA SER A 214 -6.45 11.89 -17.46
C SER A 214 -6.98 10.46 -17.41
N ARG A 215 -7.30 9.89 -18.56
CA ARG A 215 -7.82 8.52 -18.68
C ARG A 215 -6.78 7.49 -18.24
N MET A 216 -5.57 7.55 -18.80
CA MET A 216 -4.50 6.59 -18.50
C MET A 216 -4.01 6.71 -17.07
N PHE A 217 -3.93 7.93 -16.55
CA PHE A 217 -3.57 8.16 -15.15
C PHE A 217 -4.56 7.44 -14.21
N LYS A 218 -5.87 7.63 -14.43
CA LYS A 218 -6.91 6.98 -13.63
C LYS A 218 -6.92 5.46 -13.82
N GLU A 219 -6.73 4.98 -15.03
CA GLU A 219 -6.69 3.54 -15.35
C GLU A 219 -5.53 2.85 -14.63
N MET A 220 -4.35 3.49 -14.62
CA MET A 220 -3.14 2.91 -14.03
C MET A 220 -3.05 3.06 -12.52
N THR A 221 -3.52 4.19 -11.99
CA THR A 221 -3.36 4.50 -10.56
C THR A 221 -4.62 4.19 -9.74
N GLY A 222 -5.77 4.15 -10.39
CA GLY A 222 -7.08 4.12 -9.74
C GLY A 222 -7.53 5.47 -9.17
N PHE A 223 -6.70 6.53 -9.24
CA PHE A 223 -6.98 7.88 -8.73
C PHE A 223 -7.28 8.85 -9.87
N THR A 224 -8.08 9.87 -9.59
CA THR A 224 -8.06 11.05 -10.47
C THR A 224 -6.76 11.83 -10.23
N PHE A 225 -6.35 12.60 -11.21
CA PHE A 225 -5.18 13.48 -11.09
C PHE A 225 -5.25 14.42 -9.86
N SER A 226 -6.41 15.03 -9.64
CA SER A 226 -6.61 15.96 -8.51
C SER A 226 -6.59 15.24 -7.16
N ASP A 227 -7.21 14.06 -7.05
CA ASP A 227 -7.21 13.29 -5.81
C ASP A 227 -5.79 12.84 -5.46
N TYR A 228 -5.02 12.40 -6.46
CA TYR A 228 -3.64 11.97 -6.26
C TYR A 228 -2.76 13.11 -5.68
N ILE A 229 -2.83 14.32 -6.24
CA ILE A 229 -2.09 15.49 -5.73
C ILE A 229 -2.51 15.81 -4.30
N ILE A 230 -3.82 15.85 -4.04
CA ILE A 230 -4.35 16.13 -2.70
C ILE A 230 -3.83 15.11 -1.68
N LEU A 231 -3.88 13.83 -2.00
CA LEU A 231 -3.39 12.75 -1.13
C LEU A 231 -1.89 12.88 -0.86
N THR A 232 -1.10 13.17 -1.90
CA THR A 232 0.35 13.40 -1.78
C THR A 232 0.65 14.57 -0.85
N ARG A 233 -0.07 15.70 -0.99
CA ARG A 233 0.06 16.87 -0.12
C ARG A 233 -0.32 16.58 1.33
N ILE A 234 -1.43 15.88 1.55
CA ILE A 234 -1.88 15.53 2.92
C ILE A 234 -0.92 14.54 3.58
N LYS A 235 -0.42 13.56 2.84
CA LYS A 235 0.61 12.63 3.32
C LYS A 235 1.86 13.38 3.78
N GLU A 236 2.35 14.33 2.99
CA GLU A 236 3.52 15.14 3.36
C GLU A 236 3.23 16.06 4.55
N ALA A 237 2.03 16.64 4.61
CA ALA A 237 1.60 17.41 5.77
C ALA A 237 1.58 16.57 7.06
N GLN A 238 1.15 15.30 6.99
CA GLN A 238 1.20 14.40 8.14
C GLN A 238 2.65 14.14 8.58
N ARG A 239 3.57 13.95 7.63
CA ARG A 239 5.00 13.79 7.93
C ARG A 239 5.55 15.02 8.66
N LEU A 240 5.32 16.21 8.12
CA LEU A 240 5.78 17.47 8.73
C LEU A 240 5.15 17.72 10.10
N LEU A 241 3.88 17.35 10.30
CA LEU A 241 3.21 17.47 11.60
C LEU A 241 3.82 16.57 12.69
N ARG A 242 4.37 15.40 12.31
CA ARG A 242 5.05 14.48 13.25
C ARG A 242 6.50 14.84 13.51
N GLU A 243 7.20 15.35 12.48
CA GLU A 243 8.66 15.43 12.45
C GLU A 243 9.19 16.86 12.65
N SER A 244 8.31 17.86 12.75
CA SER A 244 8.72 19.25 12.92
C SER A 244 7.77 20.07 13.80
N ASP A 245 8.33 21.13 14.38
CA ASP A 245 7.59 22.14 15.16
C ASP A 245 7.04 23.29 14.27
N THR A 246 7.17 23.17 12.95
CA THR A 246 6.67 24.16 11.97
C THR A 246 5.20 24.42 12.20
N SER A 247 4.77 25.70 12.11
CA SER A 247 3.35 26.04 12.34
C SER A 247 2.44 25.32 11.34
N ILE A 248 1.21 25.01 11.77
CA ILE A 248 0.25 24.30 10.90
C ILE A 248 -0.08 25.13 9.66
N THR A 249 -0.05 26.46 9.76
CA THR A 249 -0.26 27.37 8.64
C THR A 249 0.88 27.29 7.64
N ASP A 250 2.12 27.28 8.12
CA ASP A 250 3.31 27.18 7.28
C ASP A 250 3.40 25.79 6.63
N ILE A 251 3.02 24.73 7.33
CA ILE A 251 2.91 23.38 6.75
C ILE A 251 1.90 23.37 5.61
N ALA A 252 0.71 23.97 5.80
CA ALA A 252 -0.30 24.04 4.75
C ALA A 252 0.25 24.73 3.48
N ALA A 253 0.95 25.84 3.63
CA ALA A 253 1.60 26.54 2.53
C ALA A 253 2.74 25.71 1.90
N ALA A 254 3.61 25.10 2.72
CA ALA A 254 4.75 24.30 2.27
C ALA A 254 4.32 23.08 1.45
N VAL A 255 3.14 22.49 1.73
CA VAL A 255 2.62 21.37 0.94
C VAL A 255 1.71 21.81 -0.22
N GLY A 256 1.62 23.11 -0.52
CA GLY A 256 0.96 23.64 -1.70
C GLY A 256 -0.53 23.94 -1.56
N PHE A 257 -1.04 24.19 -0.34
CA PHE A 257 -2.39 24.71 -0.15
C PHE A 257 -2.38 26.23 -0.04
N ASP A 258 -3.02 26.90 -1.00
CA ASP A 258 -3.18 28.36 -1.00
C ASP A 258 -4.20 28.85 0.04
N ASN A 259 -5.06 27.98 0.55
CA ASN A 259 -6.12 28.31 1.51
C ASN A 259 -6.09 27.40 2.72
N PHE A 260 -5.81 27.99 3.90
CA PHE A 260 -5.72 27.26 5.17
C PHE A 260 -7.03 26.57 5.58
N SER A 261 -8.18 27.19 5.33
CA SER A 261 -9.49 26.56 5.64
C SER A 261 -9.75 25.34 4.76
N HIS A 262 -9.37 25.43 3.48
CA HIS A 262 -9.44 24.28 2.57
C HIS A 262 -8.51 23.15 3.01
N PHE A 263 -7.26 23.50 3.38
CA PHE A 263 -6.32 22.51 3.97
C PHE A 263 -6.93 21.79 5.17
N GLY A 264 -7.41 22.54 6.18
CA GLY A 264 -7.95 21.96 7.41
C GLY A 264 -9.14 21.02 7.17
N LYS A 265 -10.08 21.41 6.27
CA LYS A 265 -11.22 20.56 5.88
C LYS A 265 -10.77 19.29 5.15
N THR A 266 -9.86 19.44 4.19
CA THR A 266 -9.33 18.32 3.38
C THR A 266 -8.53 17.36 4.25
N PHE A 267 -7.66 17.86 5.10
CA PHE A 267 -6.88 17.07 6.05
C PHE A 267 -7.81 16.24 6.95
N LYS A 268 -8.82 16.89 7.59
CA LYS A 268 -9.78 16.19 8.45
C LYS A 268 -10.64 15.18 7.69
N LYS A 269 -11.01 15.46 6.43
CA LYS A 269 -11.77 14.52 5.59
C LYS A 269 -10.96 13.23 5.36
N ILE A 270 -9.66 13.35 5.08
CA ILE A 270 -8.80 12.21 4.75
C ILE A 270 -8.33 11.48 6.00
N THR A 271 -7.85 12.20 7.02
CA THR A 271 -7.24 11.61 8.22
C THR A 271 -8.21 11.35 9.36
N ARG A 272 -9.47 11.81 9.24
CA ARG A 272 -10.55 11.77 10.25
C ARG A 272 -10.29 12.65 11.48
N VAL A 273 -9.11 13.25 11.62
CA VAL A 273 -8.75 14.16 12.72
C VAL A 273 -8.27 15.52 12.17
N SER A 274 -8.36 16.57 12.99
CA SER A 274 -7.82 17.88 12.56
C SER A 274 -6.29 17.88 12.55
N PRO A 275 -5.61 18.78 11.79
CA PRO A 275 -4.15 18.87 11.80
C PRO A 275 -3.57 19.08 13.23
N ARG A 276 -4.25 19.90 14.05
CA ARG A 276 -3.87 20.10 15.45
C ARG A 276 -4.07 18.84 16.31
N GLY A 277 -5.16 18.11 16.08
CA GLY A 277 -5.42 16.84 16.77
C GLY A 277 -4.41 15.77 16.35
N TYR A 278 -4.09 15.72 15.07
CA TYR A 278 -3.08 14.80 14.54
C TYR A 278 -1.70 15.04 15.19
N ARG A 279 -1.21 16.28 15.21
CA ARG A 279 0.06 16.62 15.88
C ARG A 279 0.11 16.17 17.34
N LYS A 280 -0.99 16.37 18.09
CA LYS A 280 -1.05 15.98 19.51
C LYS A 280 -0.94 14.46 19.77
N GLN A 281 -1.17 13.62 18.76
CA GLN A 281 -1.03 12.16 18.89
C GLN A 281 0.43 11.71 18.87
N TYR A 282 1.35 12.59 18.42
CA TYR A 282 2.76 12.27 18.24
C TYR A 282 3.69 13.16 19.08
N LEU A 283 3.15 14.13 19.84
CA LEU A 283 3.82 14.90 20.89
C LEU A 283 3.55 14.25 22.25
#